data_311631988345401df78855ac6080d4a9
#
_entry.id   311631988345401df78855ac6080d4a9
#
_cell.length_a   1.000
_cell.length_b   1.000
_cell.length_c   1.000
_cell.angle_alpha   90.00
_cell.angle_beta   90.00
_cell.angle_gamma   90.00
#
_symmetry.space_group_name_H-M   'P 1'
#
loop_
_entity.id
_entity.type
_entity.pdbx_description
1 polymer ?
#
loop_
_entity_poly.entity_id
_entity_poly.type
_entity_poly.pdbx_seq_one_letter_code
_entity_poly.pdbx_strand_id
1 'polypeptide(L)'
;VEDLRRDLQNRPEFRGAEVTDKLGAALPTRRPYDSAVAPGFVAVGDAAGHVNPTTGGGIAGAAYAGTYAAEAIVDALADGGPTEAALWEYNERVMDHFGGRYAGLDVYNILSTAVDVDDLMGLLASLPGEKLAEALYSGSTSMGLGLKLKSAVKSFGYWGTILDFYRTKQLVEELIGRYEAYPSDPSGLATWQNGRDDLMERVYETTGAEPKY
;
A
#
# COMPACT_ATOMS: atom_id res chain seq x y z
N VAL A 1 -19.53 13.62 6.45
CA VAL A 1 -20.53 14.23 5.53
C VAL A 1 -20.76 15.71 5.86
N GLU A 2 -20.90 16.06 7.14
CA GLU A 2 -21.12 17.44 7.56
C GLU A 2 -19.92 18.34 7.23
N ASP A 3 -18.71 17.87 7.46
CA ASP A 3 -17.47 18.60 7.15
C ASP A 3 -17.30 18.83 5.65
N LEU A 4 -17.63 17.80 4.82
CA LEU A 4 -17.61 17.93 3.36
C LEU A 4 -18.63 18.98 2.89
N ARG A 5 -19.86 18.98 3.47
CA ARG A 5 -20.86 19.98 3.15
C ARG A 5 -20.40 21.39 3.51
N ARG A 6 -19.76 21.56 4.67
CA ARG A 6 -19.19 22.84 5.11
C ARG A 6 -18.07 23.31 4.18
N ASP A 7 -17.17 22.40 3.75
CA ASP A 7 -16.11 22.71 2.79
C ASP A 7 -16.68 23.18 1.45
N LEU A 8 -17.66 22.46 0.91
CA LEU A 8 -18.33 22.81 -0.34
C LEU A 8 -19.03 24.19 -0.27
N GLN A 9 -19.67 24.52 0.85
CA GLN A 9 -20.31 25.84 1.03
C GLN A 9 -19.30 26.99 1.08
N ASN A 10 -18.07 26.72 1.53
CA ASN A 10 -17.01 27.72 1.60
C ASN A 10 -16.31 27.95 0.25
N ARG A 11 -16.52 27.09 -0.74
CA ARG A 11 -15.92 27.22 -2.07
C ARG A 11 -16.81 28.08 -2.97
N PRO A 12 -16.29 29.17 -3.57
CA PRO A 12 -17.09 30.10 -4.39
C PRO A 12 -17.82 29.42 -5.56
N GLU A 13 -17.18 28.40 -6.19
CA GLU A 13 -17.69 27.66 -7.33
C GLU A 13 -18.90 26.76 -7.00
N PHE A 14 -19.09 26.41 -5.72
CA PHE A 14 -20.22 25.60 -5.25
C PHE A 14 -21.24 26.42 -4.44
N ARG A 15 -21.07 27.74 -4.39
CA ARG A 15 -21.98 28.61 -3.63
C ARG A 15 -23.37 28.58 -4.22
N GLY A 16 -24.34 28.06 -3.46
CA GLY A 16 -25.73 27.89 -3.88
C GLY A 16 -26.01 26.58 -4.60
N ALA A 17 -25.02 25.66 -4.70
CA ALA A 17 -25.26 24.32 -5.21
C ALA A 17 -26.10 23.50 -4.22
N GLU A 18 -27.05 22.75 -4.77
CA GLU A 18 -27.84 21.78 -4.01
C GLU A 18 -27.19 20.38 -4.06
N VAL A 19 -27.15 19.72 -2.91
CA VAL A 19 -26.68 18.33 -2.84
C VAL A 19 -27.83 17.43 -3.27
N THR A 20 -27.75 16.89 -4.49
CA THR A 20 -28.80 16.04 -5.08
C THR A 20 -28.67 14.59 -4.68
N ASP A 21 -27.43 14.10 -4.42
CA ASP A 21 -27.18 12.70 -4.02
C ASP A 21 -25.92 12.60 -3.17
N LYS A 22 -25.80 11.48 -2.44
CA LYS A 22 -24.64 11.15 -1.61
C LYS A 22 -24.23 9.72 -1.88
N LEU A 23 -23.05 9.54 -2.45
CA LEU A 23 -22.43 8.25 -2.65
C LEU A 23 -21.18 8.14 -1.77
N GLY A 24 -20.91 6.96 -1.28
CA GLY A 24 -19.72 6.66 -0.50
C GLY A 24 -19.36 5.19 -0.60
N ALA A 25 -18.06 4.92 -0.63
CA ALA A 25 -17.52 3.57 -0.61
C ALA A 25 -16.24 3.54 0.23
N ALA A 26 -15.92 2.36 0.79
CA ALA A 26 -14.61 2.11 1.38
C ALA A 26 -13.62 1.77 0.27
N LEU A 27 -12.43 2.39 0.33
CA LEU A 27 -11.32 2.02 -0.55
C LEU A 27 -10.43 0.99 0.15
N PRO A 28 -9.97 -0.05 -0.55
CA PRO A 28 -9.05 -1.04 0.01
C PRO A 28 -7.62 -0.47 0.04
N THR A 29 -7.35 0.48 0.92
CA THR A 29 -6.04 1.13 1.09
C THR A 29 -5.07 0.26 1.89
N ARG A 30 -4.93 -0.99 1.49
CA ARG A 30 -4.05 -1.99 2.07
C ARG A 30 -3.18 -2.60 0.97
N ARG A 31 -2.30 -3.54 1.35
CA ARG A 31 -1.56 -4.34 0.36
C ARG A 31 -2.53 -5.03 -0.61
N PRO A 32 -2.12 -5.33 -1.86
CA PRO A 32 -2.94 -6.05 -2.83
C PRO A 32 -3.39 -7.41 -2.29
N TYR A 33 -4.51 -7.92 -2.78
CA TYR A 33 -4.92 -9.28 -2.50
C TYR A 33 -3.90 -10.28 -3.05
N ASP A 34 -3.73 -11.39 -2.34
CA ASP A 34 -2.70 -12.38 -2.65
C ASP A 34 -2.88 -13.05 -4.01
N SER A 35 -4.09 -13.20 -4.45
CA SER A 35 -4.45 -13.61 -5.80
C SER A 35 -5.68 -12.85 -6.26
N ALA A 36 -5.65 -12.40 -7.50
CA ALA A 36 -6.75 -11.72 -8.16
C ALA A 36 -7.31 -12.53 -9.34
N VAL A 37 -6.98 -13.83 -9.42
CA VAL A 37 -7.45 -14.74 -10.46
C VAL A 37 -8.16 -15.96 -9.88
N ALA A 38 -9.10 -16.48 -10.67
CA ALA A 38 -9.74 -17.77 -10.49
C ALA A 38 -10.13 -18.31 -11.88
N PRO A 39 -10.54 -19.57 -12.03
CA PRO A 39 -10.96 -20.08 -13.34
C PRO A 39 -12.03 -19.19 -13.98
N GLY A 40 -11.73 -18.62 -15.15
CA GLY A 40 -12.62 -17.69 -15.88
C GLY A 40 -12.80 -16.31 -15.26
N PHE A 41 -11.97 -15.92 -14.29
CA PHE A 41 -12.13 -14.66 -13.56
C PHE A 41 -10.79 -13.97 -13.32
N VAL A 42 -10.76 -12.64 -13.53
CA VAL A 42 -9.64 -11.75 -13.16
C VAL A 42 -10.21 -10.48 -12.51
N ALA A 43 -9.77 -10.14 -11.32
CA ALA A 43 -10.07 -8.87 -10.68
C ALA A 43 -8.97 -7.84 -10.98
N VAL A 44 -9.34 -6.58 -11.20
CA VAL A 44 -8.42 -5.46 -11.48
C VAL A 44 -8.78 -4.22 -10.66
N GLY A 45 -7.84 -3.32 -10.51
CA GLY A 45 -8.07 -2.05 -9.81
C GLY A 45 -8.47 -2.22 -8.36
N ASP A 46 -9.42 -1.42 -7.89
CA ASP A 46 -9.88 -1.43 -6.51
C ASP A 46 -10.45 -2.80 -6.08
N ALA A 47 -11.08 -3.54 -7.01
CA ALA A 47 -11.59 -4.88 -6.75
C ALA A 47 -10.48 -5.91 -6.43
N ALA A 48 -9.23 -5.63 -6.78
CA ALA A 48 -8.06 -6.45 -6.47
C ALA A 48 -7.12 -5.78 -5.44
N GLY A 49 -7.53 -4.69 -4.81
CA GLY A 49 -6.71 -3.93 -3.87
C GLY A 49 -5.56 -3.17 -4.51
N HIS A 50 -5.67 -2.80 -5.80
CA HIS A 50 -4.61 -2.08 -6.51
C HIS A 50 -4.62 -0.58 -6.23
N VAL A 51 -4.84 -0.22 -4.98
CA VAL A 51 -4.86 1.16 -4.48
C VAL A 51 -3.61 1.41 -3.66
N ASN A 52 -2.92 2.52 -3.95
CA ASN A 52 -1.75 2.90 -3.15
C ASN A 52 -2.17 3.15 -1.69
N PRO A 53 -1.64 2.40 -0.72
CA PRO A 53 -2.10 2.47 0.67
C PRO A 53 -1.95 3.86 1.31
N THR A 54 -0.94 4.63 0.92
CA THR A 54 -0.64 5.93 1.52
C THR A 54 -1.44 7.07 0.90
N THR A 55 -1.65 7.03 -0.43
CA THR A 55 -2.26 8.16 -1.15
C THR A 55 -3.73 7.94 -1.53
N GLY A 56 -4.23 6.69 -1.47
CA GLY A 56 -5.54 6.31 -1.98
C GLY A 56 -5.62 6.34 -3.52
N GLY A 57 -4.50 6.54 -4.22
CA GLY A 57 -4.44 6.61 -5.67
C GLY A 57 -4.54 5.22 -6.32
N GLY A 58 -5.60 4.94 -7.09
CA GLY A 58 -5.84 3.65 -7.75
C GLY A 58 -5.72 3.68 -9.28
N ILE A 59 -5.79 4.87 -9.92
CA ILE A 59 -5.89 5.00 -11.39
C ILE A 59 -4.72 4.32 -12.10
N ALA A 60 -3.48 4.59 -11.69
CA ALA A 60 -2.30 4.01 -12.32
C ALA A 60 -2.25 2.48 -12.11
N GLY A 61 -2.50 2.01 -10.87
CA GLY A 61 -2.57 0.58 -10.56
C GLY A 61 -3.61 -0.15 -11.40
N ALA A 62 -4.81 0.43 -11.53
CA ALA A 62 -5.88 -0.12 -12.35
C ALA A 62 -5.51 -0.18 -13.84
N ALA A 63 -4.85 0.86 -14.39
CA ALA A 63 -4.45 0.91 -15.79
C ALA A 63 -3.39 -0.16 -16.11
N TYR A 64 -2.34 -0.28 -15.31
CA TYR A 64 -1.33 -1.33 -15.50
C TYR A 64 -1.93 -2.73 -15.33
N ALA A 65 -2.68 -2.96 -14.26
CA ALA A 65 -3.32 -4.24 -14.01
C ALA A 65 -4.30 -4.62 -15.13
N GLY A 66 -5.07 -3.66 -15.65
CA GLY A 66 -5.96 -3.87 -16.80
C GLY A 66 -5.21 -4.32 -18.06
N THR A 67 -4.03 -3.75 -18.33
CA THR A 67 -3.18 -4.18 -19.44
C THR A 67 -2.68 -5.61 -19.23
N TYR A 68 -2.14 -5.93 -18.06
CA TYR A 68 -1.65 -7.28 -17.73
C TYR A 68 -2.76 -8.32 -17.78
N ALA A 69 -3.95 -7.97 -17.26
CA ALA A 69 -5.11 -8.85 -17.31
C ALA A 69 -5.54 -9.15 -18.76
N ALA A 70 -5.57 -8.13 -19.63
CA ALA A 70 -5.96 -8.30 -21.02
C ALA A 70 -4.99 -9.24 -21.76
N GLU A 71 -3.68 -9.08 -21.57
CA GLU A 71 -2.66 -9.95 -22.17
C GLU A 71 -2.81 -11.38 -21.66
N ALA A 72 -2.86 -11.61 -20.34
CA ALA A 72 -3.03 -12.94 -19.75
C ALA A 72 -4.33 -13.64 -20.20
N ILE A 73 -5.43 -12.89 -20.35
CA ILE A 73 -6.70 -13.44 -20.84
C ILE A 73 -6.61 -13.87 -22.31
N VAL A 74 -5.98 -13.04 -23.16
CA VAL A 74 -5.81 -13.36 -24.59
C VAL A 74 -4.99 -14.63 -24.75
N ASP A 75 -3.87 -14.74 -24.02
CA ASP A 75 -3.00 -15.91 -24.08
C ASP A 75 -3.68 -17.17 -23.54
N ALA A 76 -4.37 -17.07 -22.42
CA ALA A 76 -5.14 -18.17 -21.85
C ALA A 76 -6.25 -18.69 -22.80
N LEU A 77 -6.93 -17.77 -23.49
CA LEU A 77 -7.96 -18.16 -24.49
C LEU A 77 -7.36 -18.82 -25.73
N ALA A 78 -6.14 -18.46 -26.11
CA ALA A 78 -5.43 -19.12 -27.21
C ALA A 78 -4.93 -20.52 -26.84
N ASP A 79 -4.62 -20.76 -25.54
CA ASP A 79 -4.00 -21.99 -25.04
C ASP A 79 -4.98 -22.94 -24.32
N GLY A 80 -6.25 -22.94 -24.69
CA GLY A 80 -7.22 -23.92 -24.22
C GLY A 80 -8.16 -23.45 -23.11
N GLY A 81 -8.09 -22.20 -22.71
CA GLY A 81 -9.07 -21.55 -21.85
C GLY A 81 -8.51 -20.96 -20.56
N PRO A 82 -9.26 -20.06 -19.91
CA PRO A 82 -8.82 -19.28 -18.78
C PRO A 82 -8.88 -20.08 -17.47
N THR A 83 -8.01 -21.07 -17.32
CA THR A 83 -7.80 -21.74 -16.03
C THR A 83 -7.06 -20.81 -15.06
N GLU A 84 -7.09 -21.09 -13.77
CA GLU A 84 -6.32 -20.33 -12.79
C GLU A 84 -4.82 -20.30 -13.12
N ALA A 85 -4.25 -21.45 -13.49
CA ALA A 85 -2.84 -21.55 -13.87
C ALA A 85 -2.53 -20.74 -15.15
N ALA A 86 -3.41 -20.73 -16.16
CA ALA A 86 -3.22 -19.97 -17.38
C ALA A 86 -3.31 -18.46 -17.15
N LEU A 87 -4.03 -18.02 -16.12
CA LEU A 87 -4.16 -16.60 -15.75
C LEU A 87 -3.10 -16.16 -14.72
N TRP A 88 -2.25 -17.08 -14.23
CA TRP A 88 -1.38 -16.81 -13.07
C TRP A 88 -0.32 -15.75 -13.35
N GLU A 89 0.18 -15.66 -14.59
CA GLU A 89 1.13 -14.61 -15.00
C GLU A 89 0.64 -13.20 -14.68
N TYR A 90 -0.66 -12.98 -14.72
CA TYR A 90 -1.23 -11.69 -14.29
C TYR A 90 -0.88 -11.36 -12.82
N ASN A 91 -1.03 -12.32 -11.90
CA ASN A 91 -0.67 -12.12 -10.50
C ASN A 91 0.84 -11.83 -10.36
N GLU A 92 1.69 -12.61 -11.02
CA GLU A 92 3.14 -12.41 -10.99
C GLU A 92 3.52 -10.99 -11.41
N ARG A 93 2.99 -10.53 -12.55
CA ARG A 93 3.27 -9.18 -13.08
C ARG A 93 2.79 -8.06 -12.16
N VAL A 94 1.64 -8.21 -11.53
CA VAL A 94 1.12 -7.26 -10.55
C VAL A 94 2.02 -7.22 -9.31
N MET A 95 2.39 -8.38 -8.79
CA MET A 95 3.21 -8.48 -7.57
C MET A 95 4.62 -7.96 -7.79
N ASP A 96 5.23 -8.23 -8.94
CA ASP A 96 6.54 -7.69 -9.34
C ASP A 96 6.49 -6.16 -9.53
N HIS A 97 5.48 -5.66 -10.25
CA HIS A 97 5.44 -4.23 -10.60
C HIS A 97 5.19 -3.32 -9.40
N PHE A 98 4.18 -3.62 -8.57
CA PHE A 98 3.81 -2.74 -7.46
C PHE A 98 3.39 -3.46 -6.17
N GLY A 99 3.22 -4.77 -6.18
CA GLY A 99 2.77 -5.53 -5.01
C GLY A 99 3.66 -5.35 -3.80
N GLY A 100 4.96 -5.57 -3.94
CA GLY A 100 5.93 -5.39 -2.85
C GLY A 100 5.99 -3.95 -2.34
N ARG A 101 5.96 -2.97 -3.25
CA ARG A 101 5.92 -1.56 -2.88
C ARG A 101 4.66 -1.21 -2.08
N TYR A 102 3.49 -1.69 -2.51
CA TYR A 102 2.23 -1.43 -1.80
C TYR A 102 2.20 -2.14 -0.45
N ALA A 103 2.74 -3.36 -0.37
CA ALA A 103 2.89 -4.05 0.90
C ALA A 103 3.78 -3.27 1.89
N GLY A 104 4.90 -2.73 1.43
CA GLY A 104 5.77 -1.88 2.24
C GLY A 104 5.08 -0.58 2.70
N LEU A 105 4.31 0.07 1.82
CA LEU A 105 3.52 1.26 2.16
C LEU A 105 2.40 0.94 3.15
N ASP A 106 1.76 -0.23 3.05
CA ASP A 106 0.77 -0.72 4.00
C ASP A 106 1.36 -0.87 5.41
N VAL A 107 2.59 -1.38 5.53
CA VAL A 107 3.29 -1.49 6.82
C VAL A 107 3.52 -0.11 7.44
N TYR A 108 3.96 0.88 6.67
CA TYR A 108 4.09 2.25 7.17
C TYR A 108 2.75 2.87 7.56
N ASN A 109 1.68 2.54 6.85
CA ASN A 109 0.33 2.96 7.20
C ASN A 109 -0.12 2.34 8.54
N ILE A 110 0.16 1.04 8.76
CA ILE A 110 -0.07 0.35 10.03
C ILE A 110 0.70 1.04 11.16
N LEU A 111 2.00 1.29 10.99
CA LEU A 111 2.82 2.00 11.97
C LEU A 111 2.21 3.36 12.32
N SER A 112 1.79 4.14 11.30
CA SER A 112 1.21 5.47 11.52
C SER A 112 -0.08 5.47 12.35
N THR A 113 -0.80 4.34 12.40
CA THR A 113 -2.00 4.20 13.24
C THR A 113 -1.69 3.82 14.68
N ALA A 114 -0.47 3.35 14.96
CA ALA A 114 -0.03 2.92 16.29
C ALA A 114 0.81 3.98 17.01
N VAL A 115 1.47 4.87 16.26
CA VAL A 115 2.28 5.96 16.82
C VAL A 115 1.37 7.08 17.33
N ASP A 116 1.72 7.68 18.47
CA ASP A 116 1.03 8.86 18.97
C ASP A 116 1.10 10.01 17.96
N VAL A 117 -0.02 10.70 17.75
CA VAL A 117 -0.13 11.74 16.72
C VAL A 117 0.80 12.92 17.01
N ASP A 118 0.95 13.31 18.28
CA ASP A 118 1.82 14.42 18.66
C ASP A 118 3.30 14.06 18.45
N ASP A 119 3.70 12.81 18.76
CA ASP A 119 5.03 12.29 18.49
C ASP A 119 5.31 12.22 16.99
N LEU A 120 4.36 11.73 16.20
CA LEU A 120 4.46 11.68 14.74
C LEU A 120 4.59 13.08 14.14
N MET A 121 3.74 14.01 14.54
CA MET A 121 3.77 15.39 14.07
C MET A 121 5.04 16.12 14.50
N GLY A 122 5.50 15.90 15.73
CA GLY A 122 6.78 16.43 16.21
C GLY A 122 7.98 15.90 15.43
N LEU A 123 7.98 14.60 15.12
CA LEU A 123 9.01 13.99 14.28
C LEU A 123 8.98 14.56 12.85
N LEU A 124 7.81 14.65 12.23
CA LEU A 124 7.64 15.21 10.89
C LEU A 124 8.09 16.69 10.83
N ALA A 125 7.74 17.49 11.83
CA ALA A 125 8.17 18.90 11.94
C ALA A 125 9.68 19.05 12.14
N SER A 126 10.37 18.03 12.65
CA SER A 126 11.83 18.00 12.80
C SER A 126 12.58 17.71 11.49
N LEU A 127 11.89 17.17 10.49
CA LEU A 127 12.45 16.82 9.19
C LEU A 127 12.44 18.02 8.22
N PRO A 128 13.44 18.15 7.33
CA PRO A 128 13.41 19.15 6.27
C PRO A 128 12.22 18.84 5.33
N GLY A 129 11.24 19.75 5.28
CA GLY A 129 9.97 19.54 4.56
C GLY A 129 10.13 19.17 3.08
N GLU A 130 11.18 19.71 2.42
CA GLU A 130 11.50 19.40 1.03
C GLU A 130 11.85 17.91 0.81
N LYS A 131 12.63 17.31 1.73
CA LYS A 131 12.99 15.89 1.67
C LYS A 131 11.84 14.95 2.05
N LEU A 132 10.96 15.40 2.94
CA LEU A 132 9.74 14.65 3.27
C LEU A 132 8.80 14.61 2.06
N ALA A 133 8.59 15.74 1.39
CA ALA A 133 7.78 15.81 0.18
C ALA A 133 8.35 14.93 -0.93
N GLU A 134 9.66 14.94 -1.15
CA GLU A 134 10.34 14.09 -2.13
C GLU A 134 10.16 12.60 -1.82
N ALA A 135 10.32 12.18 -0.56
CA ALA A 135 10.13 10.79 -0.14
C ALA A 135 8.68 10.32 -0.32
N LEU A 136 7.70 11.14 0.02
CA LEU A 136 6.28 10.85 -0.16
C LEU A 136 5.88 10.80 -1.64
N TYR A 137 6.43 11.71 -2.45
CA TYR A 137 6.09 11.82 -3.88
C TYR A 137 6.74 10.72 -4.72
N SER A 138 8.00 10.37 -4.42
CA SER A 138 8.72 9.32 -5.15
C SER A 138 8.23 7.91 -4.81
N GLY A 139 7.41 7.75 -3.77
CA GLY A 139 7.00 6.42 -3.26
C GLY A 139 8.20 5.57 -2.83
N SER A 140 9.36 6.21 -2.64
CA SER A 140 10.58 5.53 -2.23
C SER A 140 10.47 5.09 -0.79
N THR A 141 10.54 3.80 -0.55
CA THR A 141 10.68 3.21 0.79
C THR A 141 12.08 3.44 1.37
N SER A 142 13.03 3.89 0.55
CA SER A 142 14.38 4.26 0.96
C SER A 142 14.43 5.69 1.45
N MET A 143 14.03 5.93 2.70
CA MET A 143 14.47 7.14 3.39
C MET A 143 15.98 7.04 3.56
N GLY A 144 16.71 7.75 2.69
CA GLY A 144 18.16 7.71 2.63
C GLY A 144 18.80 8.00 3.99
N LEU A 145 19.78 7.19 4.35
CA LEU A 145 20.58 7.26 5.58
C LEU A 145 21.24 8.63 5.84
N GLY A 146 21.19 9.57 4.89
CA GLY A 146 21.72 10.91 5.00
C GLY A 146 20.95 11.87 5.94
N LEU A 147 19.75 11.46 6.41
CA LEU A 147 19.02 12.20 7.44
C LEU A 147 19.66 12.05 8.84
N LYS A 148 20.72 11.29 8.96
CA LYS A 148 21.22 10.66 10.17
C LYS A 148 21.80 11.55 11.25
N LEU A 149 22.19 12.78 11.05
CA LEU A 149 22.97 13.45 12.09
C LEU A 149 22.61 14.90 12.46
N LYS A 150 21.94 15.67 11.61
CA LYS A 150 21.60 17.06 11.97
C LYS A 150 20.24 17.19 12.69
N SER A 151 19.36 16.23 12.54
CA SER A 151 18.08 16.18 13.26
C SER A 151 18.17 15.45 14.62
N ALA A 152 19.19 14.63 14.84
CA ALA A 152 19.35 13.86 16.09
C ALA A 152 19.32 14.73 17.35
N VAL A 153 19.85 15.94 17.29
CA VAL A 153 19.90 16.86 18.46
C VAL A 153 18.52 17.49 18.77
N LYS A 154 17.67 17.66 17.75
CA LYS A 154 16.29 18.16 17.94
C LYS A 154 15.26 17.07 18.29
N SER A 155 15.61 15.82 18.08
CA SER A 155 14.73 14.66 18.26
C SER A 155 14.87 13.98 19.62
N PHE A 156 15.48 14.64 20.60
CA PHE A 156 15.83 14.03 21.91
C PHE A 156 14.63 13.45 22.68
N GLY A 157 13.38 13.84 22.34
CA GLY A 157 12.14 13.29 22.92
C GLY A 157 11.55 12.11 22.15
N TYR A 158 12.00 11.84 20.89
CA TYR A 158 11.30 10.91 19.97
C TYR A 158 12.11 9.63 19.65
N TRP A 159 13.08 9.26 20.52
CA TRP A 159 13.94 8.09 20.25
C TRP A 159 13.18 6.78 20.14
N GLY A 160 12.09 6.59 20.91
CA GLY A 160 11.22 5.42 20.81
C GLY A 160 10.64 5.31 19.40
N THR A 161 9.97 6.36 18.95
CA THR A 161 9.35 6.46 17.63
C THR A 161 10.37 6.26 16.50
N ILE A 162 11.57 6.84 16.61
CA ILE A 162 12.66 6.65 15.63
C ILE A 162 13.11 5.18 15.57
N LEU A 163 13.22 4.52 16.72
CA LEU A 163 13.61 3.12 16.79
C LEU A 163 12.55 2.21 16.18
N ASP A 164 11.27 2.51 16.41
CA ASP A 164 10.16 1.77 15.82
C ASP A 164 10.11 1.95 14.30
N PHE A 165 10.34 3.16 13.80
CA PHE A 165 10.50 3.40 12.36
C PHE A 165 11.69 2.62 11.77
N TYR A 166 12.81 2.54 12.48
CA TYR A 166 13.99 1.80 12.00
C TYR A 166 13.73 0.28 11.96
N ARG A 167 13.11 -0.28 13.01
CA ARG A 167 12.73 -1.70 13.05
C ARG A 167 11.69 -2.03 11.98
N THR A 168 10.68 -1.17 11.85
CA THR A 168 9.65 -1.32 10.82
C THR A 168 10.24 -1.28 9.43
N LYS A 169 11.24 -0.41 9.17
CA LYS A 169 11.94 -0.37 7.88
C LYS A 169 12.59 -1.72 7.52
N GLN A 170 13.20 -2.41 8.48
CA GLN A 170 13.77 -3.74 8.22
C GLN A 170 12.70 -4.75 7.83
N LEU A 171 11.54 -4.74 8.51
CA LEU A 171 10.41 -5.60 8.18
C LEU A 171 9.82 -5.26 6.81
N VAL A 172 9.78 -3.98 6.44
CA VAL A 172 9.37 -3.56 5.09
C VAL A 172 10.29 -4.13 4.02
N GLU A 173 11.62 -4.10 4.23
CA GLU A 173 12.60 -4.66 3.29
C GLU A 173 12.46 -6.18 3.17
N GLU A 174 12.27 -6.90 4.29
CA GLU A 174 11.98 -8.34 4.29
C GLU A 174 10.68 -8.66 3.56
N LEU A 175 9.62 -7.86 3.78
CA LEU A 175 8.34 -8.04 3.13
C LEU A 175 8.41 -7.79 1.63
N ILE A 176 9.09 -6.74 1.18
CA ILE A 176 9.31 -6.48 -0.25
C ILE A 176 10.04 -7.68 -0.89
N GLY A 177 11.11 -8.18 -0.28
CA GLY A 177 11.81 -9.38 -0.78
C GLY A 177 10.92 -10.63 -0.81
N ARG A 178 9.92 -10.73 0.08
CA ARG A 178 8.91 -11.80 0.02
C ARG A 178 8.01 -11.68 -1.20
N TYR A 179 7.63 -10.45 -1.59
CA TYR A 179 6.84 -10.18 -2.80
C TYR A 179 7.64 -10.41 -4.08
N GLU A 180 8.95 -10.11 -4.09
CA GLU A 180 9.84 -10.45 -5.21
C GLU A 180 9.96 -11.96 -5.43
N ALA A 181 9.72 -12.75 -4.38
CA ALA A 181 9.66 -14.22 -4.42
C ALA A 181 8.21 -14.74 -4.52
N TYR A 182 7.31 -14.00 -5.17
CA TYR A 182 5.94 -14.44 -5.41
C TYR A 182 5.95 -15.72 -6.28
N PRO A 183 5.09 -16.72 -6.00
CA PRO A 183 5.14 -17.99 -6.71
C PRO A 183 4.77 -17.87 -8.18
N SER A 184 5.45 -18.63 -9.04
CA SER A 184 5.20 -18.71 -10.49
C SER A 184 4.02 -19.61 -10.87
N ASP A 185 3.36 -20.23 -9.89
CA ASP A 185 2.17 -21.05 -10.10
C ASP A 185 1.26 -21.07 -8.85
N PRO A 186 -0.04 -21.39 -9.00
CA PRO A 186 -1.00 -21.35 -7.88
C PRO A 186 -0.63 -22.27 -6.71
N SER A 187 0.08 -23.39 -6.96
CA SER A 187 0.38 -24.38 -5.92
C SER A 187 1.35 -23.86 -4.86
N GLY A 188 2.17 -22.86 -5.22
CA GLY A 188 3.10 -22.18 -4.32
C GLY A 188 2.44 -21.15 -3.39
N LEU A 189 1.21 -20.74 -3.68
CA LEU A 189 0.57 -19.60 -3.00
C LEU A 189 0.46 -19.80 -1.49
N ALA A 190 0.00 -20.95 -1.03
CA ALA A 190 -0.19 -21.21 0.40
C ALA A 190 1.13 -21.12 1.19
N THR A 191 2.23 -21.64 0.63
CA THR A 191 3.55 -21.54 1.26
C THR A 191 4.07 -20.10 1.27
N TRP A 192 3.79 -19.36 0.22
CA TRP A 192 4.13 -17.94 0.14
C TRP A 192 3.33 -17.13 1.16
N GLN A 193 2.03 -17.36 1.28
CA GLN A 193 1.14 -16.72 2.24
C GLN A 193 1.61 -16.93 3.68
N ASN A 194 1.94 -18.15 4.08
CA ASN A 194 2.45 -18.45 5.41
C ASN A 194 3.66 -17.58 5.76
N GLY A 195 4.65 -17.49 4.87
CA GLY A 195 5.83 -16.66 5.13
C GLY A 195 5.54 -15.16 5.10
N ARG A 196 4.54 -14.70 4.34
CA ARG A 196 4.06 -13.33 4.39
C ARG A 196 3.33 -13.05 5.71
N ASP A 197 2.51 -13.98 6.19
CA ASP A 197 1.75 -13.85 7.42
C ASP A 197 2.67 -13.81 8.65
N ASP A 198 3.71 -14.63 8.69
CA ASP A 198 4.76 -14.57 9.73
C ASP A 198 5.43 -13.19 9.79
N LEU A 199 5.69 -12.58 8.64
CA LEU A 199 6.24 -11.22 8.57
C LEU A 199 5.23 -10.18 9.07
N MET A 200 3.96 -10.31 8.70
CA MET A 200 2.91 -9.39 9.16
C MET A 200 2.65 -9.51 10.65
N GLU A 201 2.72 -10.71 11.25
CA GLU A 201 2.65 -10.89 12.70
C GLU A 201 3.78 -10.11 13.40
N ARG A 202 5.02 -10.23 12.91
CA ARG A 202 6.17 -9.45 13.41
C ARG A 202 5.97 -7.93 13.25
N VAL A 203 5.29 -7.49 12.20
CA VAL A 203 4.93 -6.08 12.01
C VAL A 203 3.98 -5.62 13.11
N TYR A 204 2.92 -6.37 13.40
CA TYR A 204 1.97 -6.03 14.46
C TYR A 204 2.62 -6.05 15.85
N GLU A 205 3.44 -7.05 16.14
CA GLU A 205 4.22 -7.10 17.38
C GLU A 205 5.18 -5.91 17.55
N THR A 206 5.87 -5.53 16.47
CA THR A 206 6.84 -4.43 16.49
C THR A 206 6.18 -3.06 16.62
N THR A 207 5.05 -2.87 15.94
CA THR A 207 4.34 -1.58 15.90
C THR A 207 3.35 -1.41 17.06
N GLY A 208 2.91 -2.51 17.69
CA GLY A 208 1.82 -2.50 18.66
C GLY A 208 0.45 -2.20 18.03
N ALA A 209 0.34 -2.21 16.71
CA ALA A 209 -0.93 -2.01 16.02
C ALA A 209 -1.83 -3.23 16.16
N GLU A 210 -3.14 -3.01 16.27
CA GLU A 210 -4.11 -4.09 16.21
C GLU A 210 -4.25 -4.65 14.80
N PRO A 211 -4.22 -5.98 14.61
CA PRO A 211 -4.54 -6.59 13.31
C PRO A 211 -5.97 -6.24 12.93
N LYS A 212 -6.17 -5.57 11.80
CA LYS A 212 -7.50 -5.15 11.35
C LYS A 212 -8.07 -6.02 10.24
N TYR A 213 -7.25 -6.91 9.67
CA TYR A 213 -7.67 -7.88 8.63
C TYR A 213 -6.72 -9.08 8.61
#